data_197e6a05b70d9ce7a3e6b8365744144f
#
_entry.id   197e6a05b70d9ce7a3e6b8365744144f
#
_cell.length_a   1.000
_cell.length_b   1.000
_cell.length_c   1.000
_cell.angle_alpha   90.00
_cell.angle_beta   90.00
_cell.angle_gamma   90.00
#
_symmetry.space_group_name_H-M   'P 1'
#
loop_
_entity.id
_entity.type
_entity.pdbx_description
1 polymer ?
#
loop_
_entity_poly.entity_id
_entity_poly.type
_entity_poly.pdbx_seq_one_letter_code
_entity_poly.pdbx_strand_id
1 'polypeptide(L)'
;MGYEGQDFSDIAGGVSPQFIDALYARFKESPDTVDTGWRNFFEGLEGSMTAPSWTNKRWPLTTTDDLTAGLDPTQMEPAPKPAKGGKPAAAPAAAAPSQDAIVKAAADSIRAQLLIRTYRVRGHLAANLDPLGLSGLRELPADLTTEYHGFSDSDIDRPVYLGGSLGLQWATIRELVDTLRANYCGNVGLEFMHIADVEERKFLQERMEGKDKQVEFTAQGKKAILNKVIEAEQWEKFLGRKYVGTKRFGLDGGESMIPALESVIKYGGAAGVNEIVFGMAHRGRLNVLANVMAKPLRVIFHE
;
A
#
# COMPACT_ATOMS: atom_id res chain seq x y z
N MET A 1 -42.84 -12.50 -6.31
CA MET A 1 -43.45 -11.67 -7.37
C MET A 1 -42.32 -10.85 -7.94
N GLY A 2 -41.99 -11.07 -9.21
CA GLY A 2 -40.87 -10.44 -9.85
C GLY A 2 -41.09 -8.96 -10.08
N TYR A 3 -40.10 -8.16 -9.86
CA TYR A 3 -40.03 -6.80 -10.37
C TYR A 3 -39.59 -6.88 -11.82
N GLU A 4 -40.54 -6.91 -12.73
CA GLU A 4 -40.34 -6.63 -14.16
C GLU A 4 -40.27 -5.14 -14.36
N GLY A 5 -39.15 -4.65 -14.87
CA GLY A 5 -39.09 -3.60 -15.88
C GLY A 5 -39.45 -2.18 -15.45
N GLN A 6 -38.67 -1.53 -14.59
CA GLN A 6 -38.45 -0.10 -14.72
C GLN A 6 -36.96 0.13 -14.93
N ASP A 7 -36.63 0.57 -16.14
CA ASP A 7 -35.26 0.86 -16.58
C ASP A 7 -34.74 2.07 -15.79
N PHE A 8 -33.73 1.87 -14.97
CA PHE A 8 -33.11 2.91 -14.13
C PHE A 8 -32.54 4.07 -14.95
N SER A 9 -32.30 3.86 -16.24
CA SER A 9 -31.84 4.89 -17.17
C SER A 9 -32.86 5.99 -17.41
N ASP A 10 -34.16 5.69 -17.29
CA ASP A 10 -35.24 6.64 -17.53
C ASP A 10 -35.50 7.60 -16.36
N ILE A 11 -35.16 7.19 -15.13
CA ILE A 11 -35.37 8.02 -13.92
C ILE A 11 -34.18 8.90 -13.62
N ALA A 12 -32.94 8.41 -13.88
CA ALA A 12 -31.69 9.14 -13.61
C ALA A 12 -31.16 9.93 -14.81
N GLY A 13 -31.74 9.76 -15.99
CA GLY A 13 -31.33 10.43 -17.23
C GLY A 13 -31.55 11.92 -17.19
N GLY A 14 -30.52 12.68 -16.79
CA GLY A 14 -30.53 14.16 -16.88
C GLY A 14 -30.75 14.90 -15.56
N VAL A 15 -30.83 14.22 -14.44
CA VAL A 15 -31.00 14.85 -13.10
C VAL A 15 -29.65 15.08 -12.43
N SER A 16 -29.43 16.31 -11.92
CA SER A 16 -28.15 16.62 -11.23
C SER A 16 -28.05 15.88 -9.89
N PRO A 17 -26.84 15.45 -9.48
CA PRO A 17 -26.62 14.80 -8.18
C PRO A 17 -27.16 15.62 -7.00
N GLN A 18 -27.00 16.93 -7.05
CA GLN A 18 -27.50 17.84 -6.00
C GLN A 18 -29.02 17.84 -5.86
N PHE A 19 -29.76 17.61 -6.96
CA PHE A 19 -31.21 17.48 -6.92
C PHE A 19 -31.63 16.16 -6.28
N ILE A 20 -30.91 15.08 -6.54
CA ILE A 20 -31.15 13.77 -5.92
C ILE A 20 -30.89 13.84 -4.41
N ASP A 21 -29.80 14.48 -4.00
CA ASP A 21 -29.46 14.69 -2.57
C ASP A 21 -30.55 15.52 -1.86
N ALA A 22 -31.04 16.57 -2.50
CA ALA A 22 -32.10 17.40 -1.94
C ALA A 22 -33.44 16.63 -1.83
N LEU A 23 -33.77 15.78 -2.81
CA LEU A 23 -34.94 14.91 -2.76
C LEU A 23 -34.79 13.84 -1.68
N TYR A 24 -33.62 13.27 -1.52
CA TYR A 24 -33.35 12.27 -0.47
C TYR A 24 -33.44 12.89 0.92
N ALA A 25 -32.91 14.09 1.12
CA ALA A 25 -33.08 14.82 2.39
C ALA A 25 -34.56 15.06 2.72
N ARG A 26 -35.35 15.47 1.73
CA ARG A 26 -36.82 15.63 1.89
C ARG A 26 -37.54 14.31 2.17
N PHE A 27 -37.13 13.23 1.52
CA PHE A 27 -37.64 11.89 1.79
C PHE A 27 -37.39 11.47 3.23
N LYS A 28 -36.20 11.75 3.78
CA LYS A 28 -35.83 11.47 5.18
C LYS A 28 -36.66 12.26 6.19
N GLU A 29 -36.99 13.51 5.89
CA GLU A 29 -37.81 14.35 6.77
C GLU A 29 -39.30 13.99 6.69
N SER A 30 -39.81 13.72 5.49
CA SER A 30 -41.23 13.40 5.26
C SER A 30 -41.41 12.63 3.94
N PRO A 31 -41.46 11.28 3.99
CA PRO A 31 -41.56 10.45 2.77
C PRO A 31 -42.75 10.80 1.84
N ASP A 32 -43.85 11.31 2.44
CA ASP A 32 -45.04 11.66 1.70
C ASP A 32 -44.93 12.94 0.86
N THR A 33 -43.86 13.70 1.02
CA THR A 33 -43.61 14.94 0.26
C THR A 33 -42.83 14.70 -1.04
N VAL A 34 -42.43 13.47 -1.29
CA VAL A 34 -41.66 13.08 -2.48
C VAL A 34 -42.55 12.24 -3.40
N ASP A 35 -42.42 12.45 -4.72
CA ASP A 35 -43.14 11.70 -5.73
C ASP A 35 -43.00 10.17 -5.52
N THR A 36 -44.08 9.45 -5.87
CA THR A 36 -44.21 8.00 -5.65
C THR A 36 -43.06 7.21 -6.30
N GLY A 37 -42.58 7.65 -7.48
CA GLY A 37 -41.44 6.98 -8.16
C GLY A 37 -40.13 7.11 -7.38
N TRP A 38 -39.86 8.33 -6.90
CA TRP A 38 -38.66 8.57 -6.06
C TRP A 38 -38.79 7.97 -4.68
N ARG A 39 -39.99 7.90 -4.10
CA ARG A 39 -40.25 7.22 -2.84
C ARG A 39 -39.91 5.74 -2.94
N ASN A 40 -40.47 5.04 -3.93
CA ASN A 40 -40.19 3.63 -4.17
C ASN A 40 -38.69 3.37 -4.43
N PHE A 41 -38.02 4.30 -5.09
CA PHE A 41 -36.55 4.24 -5.31
C PHE A 41 -35.79 4.34 -4.00
N PHE A 42 -36.09 5.33 -3.16
CA PHE A 42 -35.40 5.53 -1.88
C PHE A 42 -35.73 4.42 -0.86
N GLU A 43 -36.97 3.92 -0.81
CA GLU A 43 -37.36 2.77 0.00
C GLU A 43 -36.63 1.49 -0.46
N GLY A 44 -36.47 1.30 -1.76
CA GLY A 44 -35.67 0.22 -2.33
C GLY A 44 -34.18 0.32 -1.95
N LEU A 45 -33.65 1.54 -1.92
CA LEU A 45 -32.29 1.83 -1.49
C LEU A 45 -32.10 1.51 0.00
N GLU A 46 -33.01 1.96 0.87
CA GLU A 46 -32.97 1.71 2.31
C GLU A 46 -33.19 0.22 2.66
N GLY A 47 -34.07 -0.46 1.94
CA GLY A 47 -34.26 -1.91 2.08
C GLY A 47 -33.03 -2.72 1.67
N SER A 48 -32.19 -2.20 0.75
CA SER A 48 -30.94 -2.82 0.33
C SER A 48 -29.76 -2.47 1.25
N MET A 49 -29.84 -1.36 2.01
CA MET A 49 -28.79 -0.92 2.94
C MET A 49 -28.72 -1.76 4.23
N THR A 50 -29.70 -2.63 4.49
CA THR A 50 -29.63 -3.54 5.65
C THR A 50 -28.64 -4.70 5.50
N ALA A 51 -28.18 -4.99 4.29
CA ALA A 51 -27.01 -5.81 4.03
C ALA A 51 -26.62 -5.65 2.54
N PRO A 52 -25.50 -5.03 2.18
CA PRO A 52 -25.01 -5.04 0.81
C PRO A 52 -24.99 -6.47 0.29
N SER A 53 -25.31 -6.69 -0.99
CA SER A 53 -25.41 -8.03 -1.59
C SER A 53 -24.11 -8.85 -1.52
N TRP A 54 -23.01 -8.18 -1.21
CA TRP A 54 -21.70 -8.77 -0.95
C TRP A 54 -21.39 -9.01 0.55
N THR A 55 -22.24 -8.59 1.51
CA THR A 55 -22.18 -9.11 2.88
C THR A 55 -22.72 -10.55 2.89
N ASN A 56 -21.98 -11.40 2.25
CA ASN A 56 -22.14 -12.81 2.52
C ASN A 56 -21.93 -12.98 4.04
N LYS A 57 -22.86 -13.61 4.75
CA LYS A 57 -22.75 -13.91 6.19
C LYS A 57 -21.51 -14.74 6.57
N ARG A 58 -20.67 -15.04 5.60
CA ARG A 58 -19.33 -15.64 5.69
C ARG A 58 -18.19 -14.63 5.63
N TRP A 59 -18.49 -13.33 5.60
CA TRP A 59 -17.55 -12.25 5.83
C TRP A 59 -17.73 -11.67 7.26
N PRO A 60 -17.36 -12.33 8.31
CA PRO A 60 -16.36 -11.81 9.21
C PRO A 60 -15.07 -12.48 8.79
N LEU A 61 -14.04 -11.71 8.64
CA LEU A 61 -12.68 -12.15 8.67
C LEU A 61 -12.55 -13.15 9.82
N THR A 62 -12.59 -14.42 9.52
CA THR A 62 -12.01 -15.36 10.42
C THR A 62 -10.54 -15.05 10.40
N THR A 63 -9.96 -14.70 11.54
CA THR A 63 -8.51 -14.51 11.76
C THR A 63 -7.67 -15.73 11.33
N THR A 64 -8.26 -16.68 10.63
CA THR A 64 -7.75 -17.96 10.16
C THR A 64 -7.67 -18.07 8.63
N ASP A 65 -7.88 -16.97 7.90
CA ASP A 65 -7.62 -16.95 6.46
C ASP A 65 -6.10 -17.01 6.23
N ASP A 66 -5.66 -17.99 5.45
CA ASP A 66 -4.24 -18.26 5.17
C ASP A 66 -3.50 -17.03 4.60
N LEU A 67 -4.20 -16.17 3.86
CA LEU A 67 -3.61 -14.95 3.31
C LEU A 67 -3.39 -13.89 4.40
N THR A 68 -4.38 -13.67 5.27
CA THR A 68 -4.25 -12.71 6.37
C THR A 68 -3.38 -13.23 7.50
N ALA A 69 -3.42 -14.52 7.82
CA ALA A 69 -2.50 -15.12 8.78
C ALA A 69 -1.03 -15.03 8.32
N GLY A 70 -0.80 -15.08 7.01
CA GLY A 70 0.54 -14.88 6.43
C GLY A 70 1.05 -13.46 6.46
N LEU A 71 0.16 -12.48 6.69
CA LEU A 71 0.46 -11.05 6.72
C LEU A 71 0.26 -10.43 8.11
N ASP A 72 -0.32 -11.17 9.06
CA ASP A 72 -0.59 -10.68 10.42
C ASP A 72 0.71 -10.58 11.23
N PRO A 73 1.17 -9.38 11.57
CA PRO A 73 2.39 -9.20 12.35
C PRO A 73 2.32 -9.80 13.77
N THR A 74 1.11 -10.09 14.29
CA THR A 74 0.93 -10.72 15.61
C THR A 74 1.17 -12.23 15.57
N GLN A 75 1.11 -12.85 14.38
CA GLN A 75 1.39 -14.26 14.14
C GLN A 75 2.86 -14.52 13.81
N MET A 76 3.66 -13.46 13.64
CA MET A 76 5.11 -13.58 13.45
C MET A 76 5.75 -13.95 14.79
N GLU A 77 6.61 -14.98 14.80
CA GLU A 77 7.43 -15.24 15.98
C GLU A 77 8.22 -13.96 16.32
N PRO A 78 8.23 -13.53 17.58
CA PRO A 78 8.97 -12.33 17.95
C PRO A 78 10.43 -12.54 17.59
N ALA A 79 11.01 -11.60 16.82
CA ALA A 79 12.40 -11.60 16.47
C ALA A 79 13.24 -11.85 17.75
N PRO A 80 14.30 -12.69 17.69
CA PRO A 80 15.11 -13.00 18.86
C PRO A 80 15.57 -11.70 19.50
N LYS A 81 15.23 -11.51 20.77
CA LYS A 81 15.63 -10.30 21.52
C LYS A 81 17.15 -10.15 21.41
N PRO A 82 17.64 -8.97 21.03
CA PRO A 82 19.08 -8.73 20.99
C PRO A 82 19.65 -9.07 22.37
N ALA A 83 20.71 -9.88 22.38
CA ALA A 83 21.42 -10.24 23.60
C ALA A 83 21.75 -8.95 24.35
N LYS A 84 21.43 -8.92 25.66
CA LYS A 84 21.74 -7.79 26.53
C LYS A 84 23.23 -7.52 26.43
N GLY A 85 23.59 -6.49 25.66
CA GLY A 85 24.95 -6.01 25.56
C GLY A 85 25.42 -5.64 26.95
N GLY A 86 26.57 -6.23 27.35
CA GLY A 86 27.23 -5.91 28.60
C GLY A 86 27.46 -4.40 28.70
N LYS A 87 27.31 -3.88 29.91
CA LYS A 87 27.61 -2.50 30.26
C LYS A 87 28.97 -2.12 29.69
N PRO A 88 29.09 -1.06 28.88
CA PRO A 88 30.42 -0.61 28.44
C PRO A 88 31.25 -0.25 29.67
N ALA A 89 32.44 -0.81 29.77
CA ALA A 89 33.42 -0.35 30.74
C ALA A 89 33.68 1.14 30.51
N ALA A 90 33.71 1.91 31.59
CA ALA A 90 33.98 3.35 31.53
C ALA A 90 35.32 3.55 30.82
N ALA A 91 35.33 4.14 29.64
CA ALA A 91 36.50 4.60 28.96
C ALA A 91 37.17 5.73 29.77
N PRO A 92 38.51 5.83 29.80
CA PRO A 92 39.16 6.93 30.44
C PRO A 92 38.75 8.25 29.85
N ALA A 93 38.57 9.28 30.69
CA ALA A 93 38.10 10.60 30.30
C ALA A 93 38.94 11.14 29.14
N ALA A 94 38.38 11.14 27.96
CA ALA A 94 39.00 11.71 26.77
C ALA A 94 39.08 13.25 26.96
N ALA A 95 40.21 13.81 26.58
CA ALA A 95 40.40 15.27 26.54
C ALA A 95 39.26 15.92 25.75
N ALA A 96 38.77 17.11 26.20
CA ALA A 96 37.68 17.81 25.50
C ALA A 96 38.02 17.98 24.00
N PRO A 97 37.11 17.68 23.11
CA PRO A 97 37.35 17.77 21.66
C PRO A 97 37.73 19.19 21.26
N SER A 98 38.70 19.31 20.33
CA SER A 98 39.07 20.62 19.78
C SER A 98 37.86 21.27 19.08
N GLN A 99 37.86 22.59 19.02
CA GLN A 99 36.75 23.35 18.34
C GLN A 99 36.61 22.90 16.88
N ASP A 100 37.70 22.63 16.18
CA ASP A 100 37.68 22.12 14.81
C ASP A 100 37.06 20.72 14.71
N ALA A 101 37.29 19.84 15.69
CA ALA A 101 36.64 18.54 15.74
C ALA A 101 35.10 18.65 15.93
N ILE A 102 34.66 19.61 16.75
CA ILE A 102 33.24 19.86 16.95
C ILE A 102 32.60 20.40 15.66
N VAL A 103 33.23 21.36 14.98
CA VAL A 103 32.76 21.93 13.71
C VAL A 103 32.70 20.84 12.64
N LYS A 104 33.73 19.99 12.53
CA LYS A 104 33.71 18.87 11.59
C LYS A 104 32.58 17.89 11.88
N ALA A 105 32.40 17.48 13.12
CA ALA A 105 31.32 16.57 13.51
C ALA A 105 29.93 17.15 13.21
N ALA A 106 29.72 18.46 13.46
CA ALA A 106 28.47 19.14 13.10
C ALA A 106 28.24 19.19 11.58
N ALA A 107 29.28 19.50 10.80
CA ALA A 107 29.23 19.50 9.34
C ALA A 107 28.88 18.12 8.78
N ASP A 108 29.48 17.06 9.31
CA ASP A 108 29.21 15.69 8.91
C ASP A 108 27.77 15.26 9.24
N SER A 109 27.25 15.67 10.40
CA SER A 109 25.85 15.41 10.77
C SER A 109 24.90 16.11 9.80
N ILE A 110 25.18 17.35 9.41
CA ILE A 110 24.37 18.09 8.42
C ILE A 110 24.43 17.40 7.06
N ARG A 111 25.61 16.98 6.59
CA ARG A 111 25.80 16.25 5.33
C ARG A 111 25.03 14.92 5.32
N ALA A 112 25.08 14.18 6.42
CA ALA A 112 24.34 12.94 6.59
C ALA A 112 22.82 13.18 6.54
N GLN A 113 22.31 14.25 7.17
CA GLN A 113 20.89 14.60 7.09
C GLN A 113 20.48 15.02 5.66
N LEU A 114 21.33 15.71 4.93
CA LEU A 114 21.09 16.03 3.53
C LEU A 114 21.05 14.77 2.66
N LEU A 115 21.96 13.82 2.86
CA LEU A 115 21.97 12.54 2.19
C LEU A 115 20.66 11.76 2.46
N ILE A 116 20.25 11.65 3.72
CA ILE A 116 18.98 11.01 4.10
C ILE A 116 17.80 11.69 3.36
N ARG A 117 17.75 13.03 3.38
CA ARG A 117 16.70 13.77 2.69
C ARG A 117 16.70 13.49 1.18
N THR A 118 17.86 13.41 0.57
CA THR A 118 17.98 13.14 -0.87
C THR A 118 17.43 11.76 -1.21
N TYR A 119 17.76 10.74 -0.44
CA TYR A 119 17.18 9.39 -0.62
C TYR A 119 15.67 9.38 -0.43
N ARG A 120 15.11 10.10 0.55
CA ARG A 120 13.66 10.22 0.75
C ARG A 120 12.94 10.83 -0.45
N VAL A 121 13.58 11.78 -1.13
CA VAL A 121 12.99 12.48 -2.27
C VAL A 121 13.25 11.75 -3.58
N ARG A 122 14.43 11.17 -3.77
CA ARG A 122 14.92 10.68 -5.08
C ARG A 122 15.37 9.22 -5.10
N GLY A 123 15.36 8.53 -3.97
CA GLY A 123 15.81 7.13 -3.88
C GLY A 123 15.07 6.19 -4.83
N HIS A 124 13.79 6.47 -5.10
CA HIS A 124 12.98 5.70 -6.05
C HIS A 124 13.56 5.69 -7.48
N LEU A 125 14.36 6.69 -7.86
CA LEU A 125 15.03 6.72 -9.18
C LEU A 125 16.10 5.63 -9.31
N ALA A 126 16.64 5.16 -8.19
CA ALA A 126 17.60 4.07 -8.14
C ALA A 126 16.95 2.71 -7.78
N ALA A 127 15.63 2.67 -7.60
CA ALA A 127 14.90 1.45 -7.33
C ALA A 127 14.86 0.53 -8.56
N ASN A 128 14.99 -0.78 -8.31
CA ASN A 128 14.91 -1.80 -9.36
C ASN A 128 13.44 -2.11 -9.68
N LEU A 129 12.83 -1.31 -10.53
CA LEU A 129 11.41 -1.40 -10.94
C LEU A 129 11.22 -2.12 -12.28
N ASP A 130 12.29 -2.64 -12.86
CA ASP A 130 12.26 -3.36 -14.14
C ASP A 130 12.62 -4.84 -13.93
N PRO A 131 11.62 -5.72 -13.70
CA PRO A 131 11.87 -7.13 -13.44
C PRO A 131 12.43 -7.89 -14.66
N LEU A 132 12.31 -7.32 -15.85
CA LEU A 132 12.80 -7.93 -17.09
C LEU A 132 14.17 -7.39 -17.51
N GLY A 133 14.66 -6.33 -16.87
CA GLY A 133 15.96 -5.71 -17.18
C GLY A 133 16.03 -5.06 -18.55
N LEU A 134 14.88 -4.68 -19.14
CA LEU A 134 14.79 -4.10 -20.49
C LEU A 134 15.36 -2.67 -20.56
N SER A 135 15.34 -1.95 -19.45
CA SER A 135 15.84 -0.57 -19.36
C SER A 135 17.36 -0.48 -19.31
N GLY A 136 18.07 -1.61 -19.25
CA GLY A 136 19.52 -1.65 -19.07
C GLY A 136 19.95 -1.30 -17.61
N LEU A 137 21.25 -1.16 -17.42
CA LEU A 137 21.78 -0.74 -16.11
C LEU A 137 21.45 0.73 -15.91
N ARG A 138 20.69 1.02 -14.84
CA ARG A 138 20.45 2.41 -14.42
C ARG A 138 21.67 2.91 -13.68
N GLU A 139 22.23 4.01 -14.12
CA GLU A 139 23.24 4.73 -13.37
C GLU A 139 22.64 5.29 -12.08
N LEU A 140 23.37 5.18 -11.00
CA LEU A 140 22.98 5.80 -9.74
C LEU A 140 22.98 7.33 -9.92
N PRO A 141 21.88 8.04 -9.66
CA PRO A 141 21.89 9.50 -9.69
C PRO A 141 23.03 10.08 -8.84
N ALA A 142 23.76 11.03 -9.40
CA ALA A 142 24.96 11.58 -8.75
C ALA A 142 24.71 12.10 -7.33
N ASP A 143 23.53 12.66 -7.10
CA ASP A 143 23.10 13.19 -5.79
C ASP A 143 22.75 12.11 -4.75
N LEU A 144 22.69 10.84 -5.13
CA LEU A 144 22.56 9.70 -4.22
C LEU A 144 23.93 9.12 -3.81
N THR A 145 25.03 9.70 -4.28
CA THR A 145 26.37 9.26 -3.93
C THR A 145 26.89 9.97 -2.68
N THR A 146 27.79 9.32 -1.96
CA THR A 146 28.45 9.88 -0.76
C THR A 146 29.35 11.06 -1.11
N GLU A 147 30.04 10.99 -2.24
CA GLU A 147 30.95 12.01 -2.76
C GLU A 147 30.23 13.35 -3.03
N TYR A 148 29.01 13.29 -3.58
CA TYR A 148 28.18 14.48 -3.81
C TYR A 148 27.90 15.24 -2.51
N HIS A 149 27.75 14.50 -1.40
CA HIS A 149 27.52 15.08 -0.06
C HIS A 149 28.83 15.41 0.66
N GLY A 150 29.97 15.29 -0.01
CA GLY A 150 31.29 15.69 0.50
C GLY A 150 31.89 14.69 1.50
N PHE A 151 31.49 13.43 1.44
CA PHE A 151 32.17 12.33 2.14
C PHE A 151 33.21 11.70 1.23
N SER A 152 34.38 11.44 1.78
CA SER A 152 35.48 10.72 1.13
C SER A 152 35.53 9.27 1.61
N ASP A 153 36.31 8.43 0.93
CA ASP A 153 36.52 7.04 1.33
C ASP A 153 37.04 6.90 2.76
N SER A 154 37.82 7.87 3.26
CA SER A 154 38.30 7.90 4.62
C SER A 154 37.22 8.19 5.68
N ASP A 155 36.04 8.71 5.26
CA ASP A 155 34.95 9.05 6.15
C ASP A 155 33.93 7.90 6.27
N ILE A 156 33.95 6.92 5.36
CA ILE A 156 32.93 5.89 5.20
C ILE A 156 32.68 5.07 6.47
N ASP A 157 33.72 4.74 7.19
CA ASP A 157 33.65 3.91 8.41
C ASP A 157 33.64 4.74 9.70
N ARG A 158 33.60 6.07 9.59
CA ARG A 158 33.53 6.98 10.71
C ARG A 158 32.09 7.16 11.20
N PRO A 159 31.83 7.02 12.51
CA PRO A 159 30.48 7.23 13.04
C PRO A 159 30.07 8.71 12.99
N VAL A 160 28.86 8.96 12.56
CA VAL A 160 28.23 10.27 12.45
C VAL A 160 26.95 10.28 13.26
N TYR A 161 26.67 11.41 13.92
CA TYR A 161 25.45 11.59 14.68
C TYR A 161 24.26 11.87 13.76
N LEU A 162 23.19 11.06 13.87
CA LEU A 162 21.99 11.13 13.03
C LEU A 162 20.76 11.69 13.76
N GLY A 163 20.85 11.94 15.05
CA GLY A 163 19.75 12.55 15.83
C GLY A 163 18.45 11.74 15.85
N GLY A 164 18.54 10.41 15.72
CA GLY A 164 17.36 9.54 15.70
C GLY A 164 16.75 9.31 14.31
N SER A 165 17.30 9.92 13.26
CA SER A 165 16.88 9.64 11.88
C SER A 165 17.06 8.16 11.55
N LEU A 166 16.11 7.55 10.82
CA LEU A 166 16.09 6.12 10.51
C LEU A 166 16.07 5.21 11.77
N GLY A 167 15.68 5.75 12.94
CA GLY A 167 15.75 5.06 14.23
C GLY A 167 17.17 4.89 14.79
N LEU A 168 18.18 5.57 14.19
CA LEU A 168 19.59 5.48 14.55
C LEU A 168 20.07 6.78 15.20
N GLN A 169 20.72 6.69 16.36
CA GLN A 169 21.37 7.84 16.99
C GLN A 169 22.73 8.11 16.35
N TRP A 170 23.48 7.05 16.08
CA TRP A 170 24.80 7.05 15.46
C TRP A 170 24.87 5.94 14.44
N ALA A 171 25.52 6.18 13.32
CA ALA A 171 25.87 5.16 12.34
C ALA A 171 27.10 5.58 11.57
N THR A 172 27.83 4.63 11.00
CA THR A 172 28.84 4.92 9.99
C THR A 172 28.14 5.33 8.69
N ILE A 173 28.87 6.04 7.82
CA ILE A 173 28.30 6.41 6.49
C ILE A 173 27.97 5.16 5.68
N ARG A 174 28.74 4.08 5.81
CA ARG A 174 28.47 2.77 5.20
C ARG A 174 27.11 2.23 5.65
N GLU A 175 26.91 2.09 6.97
CA GLU A 175 25.64 1.62 7.54
C GLU A 175 24.46 2.50 7.15
N LEU A 176 24.67 3.81 7.09
CA LEU A 176 23.67 4.77 6.67
C LEU A 176 23.27 4.52 5.20
N VAL A 177 24.24 4.41 4.29
CA VAL A 177 23.97 4.17 2.86
C VAL A 177 23.32 2.82 2.63
N ASP A 178 23.78 1.77 3.30
CA ASP A 178 23.19 0.43 3.21
C ASP A 178 21.73 0.45 3.68
N THR A 179 21.44 1.15 4.78
CA THR A 179 20.08 1.33 5.29
C THR A 179 19.21 2.11 4.30
N LEU A 180 19.73 3.20 3.75
CA LEU A 180 19.00 4.04 2.77
C LEU A 180 18.71 3.26 1.47
N ARG A 181 19.69 2.53 0.97
CA ARG A 181 19.52 1.67 -0.23
C ARG A 181 18.50 0.56 0.01
N ALA A 182 18.56 -0.09 1.16
CA ALA A 182 17.58 -1.11 1.52
C ALA A 182 16.17 -0.55 1.63
N ASN A 183 16.01 0.71 2.05
CA ASN A 183 14.70 1.35 2.20
C ASN A 183 14.14 1.88 0.88
N TYR A 184 14.97 2.50 0.05
CA TYR A 184 14.53 3.33 -1.07
C TYR A 184 14.93 2.83 -2.45
N CYS A 185 15.91 1.91 -2.54
CA CYS A 185 16.45 1.44 -3.81
C CYS A 185 16.18 -0.05 -4.07
N GLY A 186 15.23 -0.64 -3.34
CA GLY A 186 14.81 -2.03 -3.55
C GLY A 186 13.91 -2.19 -4.79
N ASN A 187 13.00 -3.16 -4.74
CA ASN A 187 12.05 -3.43 -5.83
C ASN A 187 10.74 -2.64 -5.71
N VAL A 188 10.69 -1.66 -4.81
CA VAL A 188 9.55 -0.76 -4.59
C VAL A 188 10.05 0.67 -4.63
N GLY A 189 9.43 1.50 -5.48
CA GLY A 189 9.66 2.94 -5.51
C GLY A 189 8.77 3.65 -4.49
N LEU A 190 9.38 4.48 -3.62
CA LEU A 190 8.67 5.21 -2.56
C LEU A 190 8.70 6.71 -2.85
N GLU A 191 7.52 7.30 -2.99
CA GLU A 191 7.33 8.74 -3.25
C GLU A 191 6.26 9.29 -2.31
N PHE A 192 6.64 9.85 -1.17
CA PHE A 192 5.72 10.42 -0.18
C PHE A 192 6.11 11.83 0.31
N MET A 193 7.27 12.32 -0.06
CA MET A 193 7.77 13.62 0.42
C MET A 193 6.99 14.83 -0.11
N HIS A 194 6.13 14.63 -1.12
CA HIS A 194 5.23 15.64 -1.67
C HIS A 194 3.96 15.83 -0.82
N ILE A 195 3.66 14.92 0.12
CA ILE A 195 2.49 15.01 0.99
C ILE A 195 2.62 16.23 1.89
N ALA A 196 1.64 17.14 1.82
CA ALA A 196 1.67 18.39 2.57
C ALA A 196 1.39 18.17 4.07
N ASP A 197 0.49 17.23 4.41
CA ASP A 197 0.19 16.90 5.79
C ASP A 197 1.40 16.28 6.48
N VAL A 198 1.79 16.87 7.61
CA VAL A 198 3.01 16.47 8.33
C VAL A 198 2.83 15.13 9.06
N GLU A 199 1.66 14.90 9.64
CA GLU A 199 1.38 13.68 10.41
C GLU A 199 1.24 12.48 9.48
N GLU A 200 0.55 12.65 8.35
CA GLU A 200 0.44 11.61 7.32
C GLU A 200 1.81 11.24 6.74
N ARG A 201 2.61 12.25 6.39
CA ARG A 201 3.97 12.03 5.88
C ARG A 201 4.86 11.35 6.92
N LYS A 202 4.77 11.74 8.19
CA LYS A 202 5.53 11.13 9.29
C LYS A 202 5.12 9.67 9.50
N PHE A 203 3.82 9.38 9.49
CA PHE A 203 3.32 8.01 9.58
C PHE A 203 3.90 7.11 8.49
N LEU A 204 3.87 7.56 7.22
CA LEU A 204 4.45 6.81 6.11
C LEU A 204 5.96 6.62 6.26
N GLN A 205 6.66 7.70 6.66
CA GLN A 205 8.11 7.65 6.88
C GLN A 205 8.49 6.65 7.97
N GLU A 206 7.82 6.66 9.11
CA GLU A 206 8.07 5.73 10.21
C GLU A 206 7.80 4.27 9.80
N ARG A 207 6.74 4.03 9.01
CA ARG A 207 6.43 2.71 8.47
C ARG A 207 7.49 2.22 7.50
N MET A 208 7.99 3.09 6.62
CA MET A 208 8.95 2.72 5.57
C MET A 208 10.39 2.63 6.05
N GLU A 209 10.75 3.38 7.09
CA GLU A 209 12.09 3.42 7.67
C GLU A 209 12.24 2.58 8.94
N GLY A 210 11.12 2.14 9.54
CA GLY A 210 11.10 1.37 10.77
C GLY A 210 11.78 0.00 10.64
N LYS A 211 12.14 -0.58 11.77
CA LYS A 211 12.74 -1.92 11.82
C LYS A 211 11.78 -3.02 11.41
N ASP A 212 10.47 -2.79 11.60
CA ASP A 212 9.38 -3.73 11.32
C ASP A 212 8.79 -3.57 9.91
N LYS A 213 9.50 -2.87 9.02
CA LYS A 213 9.06 -2.60 7.65
C LYS A 213 9.05 -3.81 6.72
N GLN A 214 9.89 -4.81 7.02
CA GLN A 214 9.96 -6.02 6.21
C GLN A 214 8.85 -6.97 6.67
N VAL A 215 7.84 -7.11 5.82
CA VAL A 215 6.82 -8.14 6.00
C VAL A 215 7.42 -9.46 5.56
N GLU A 216 7.74 -10.32 6.51
CA GLU A 216 8.13 -11.70 6.22
C GLU A 216 6.87 -12.56 6.11
N PHE A 217 6.59 -13.02 4.91
CA PHE A 217 5.47 -13.93 4.69
C PHE A 217 5.81 -15.32 5.22
N THR A 218 4.90 -15.91 5.97
CA THR A 218 4.98 -17.32 6.33
C THR A 218 4.90 -18.21 5.08
N ALA A 219 5.35 -19.46 5.16
CA ALA A 219 5.24 -20.41 4.05
C ALA A 219 3.78 -20.60 3.59
N GLN A 220 2.83 -20.56 4.52
CA GLN A 220 1.39 -20.63 4.24
C GLN A 220 0.89 -19.38 3.53
N GLY A 221 1.29 -18.18 3.98
CA GLY A 221 0.96 -16.93 3.32
C GLY A 221 1.52 -16.84 1.90
N LYS A 222 2.75 -17.30 1.67
CA LYS A 222 3.32 -17.39 0.31
C LYS A 222 2.52 -18.31 -0.60
N LYS A 223 2.04 -19.47 -0.08
CA LYS A 223 1.16 -20.38 -0.84
C LYS A 223 -0.20 -19.74 -1.13
N ALA A 224 -0.79 -19.02 -0.18
CA ALA A 224 -2.05 -18.33 -0.37
C ALA A 224 -1.94 -17.25 -1.46
N ILE A 225 -0.89 -16.43 -1.43
CA ILE A 225 -0.60 -15.45 -2.48
C ILE A 225 -0.42 -16.13 -3.83
N LEU A 226 0.37 -17.21 -3.90
CA LEU A 226 0.60 -17.97 -5.14
C LEU A 226 -0.72 -18.52 -5.70
N ASN A 227 -1.58 -19.08 -4.86
CA ASN A 227 -2.90 -19.58 -5.28
C ASN A 227 -3.73 -18.47 -5.91
N LYS A 228 -3.77 -17.28 -5.30
CA LYS A 228 -4.51 -16.12 -5.83
C LYS A 228 -3.96 -15.62 -7.17
N VAL A 229 -2.66 -15.63 -7.34
CA VAL A 229 -2.01 -15.29 -8.62
C VAL A 229 -2.37 -16.34 -9.68
N ILE A 230 -2.34 -17.63 -9.34
CA ILE A 230 -2.72 -18.72 -10.25
C ILE A 230 -4.20 -18.64 -10.62
N GLU A 231 -5.10 -18.40 -9.65
CA GLU A 231 -6.54 -18.19 -9.90
C GLU A 231 -6.77 -17.07 -10.90
N ALA A 232 -6.11 -15.91 -10.69
CA ALA A 232 -6.19 -14.76 -11.57
C ALA A 232 -5.72 -15.08 -13.00
N GLU A 233 -4.56 -15.71 -13.14
CA GLU A 233 -4.00 -16.10 -14.43
C GLU A 233 -4.85 -17.13 -15.14
N GLN A 234 -5.29 -18.18 -14.43
CA GLN A 234 -6.09 -19.26 -15.03
C GLN A 234 -7.48 -18.77 -15.45
N TRP A 235 -8.08 -17.83 -14.71
CA TRP A 235 -9.30 -17.18 -15.12
C TRP A 235 -9.15 -16.50 -16.49
N GLU A 236 -8.12 -15.72 -16.70
CA GLU A 236 -7.86 -15.03 -17.95
C GLU A 236 -7.50 -15.97 -19.08
N LYS A 237 -6.70 -17.01 -18.80
CA LYS A 237 -6.41 -18.08 -19.77
C LYS A 237 -7.67 -18.84 -20.20
N PHE A 238 -8.58 -19.11 -19.25
CA PHE A 238 -9.88 -19.73 -19.58
C PHE A 238 -10.70 -18.83 -20.50
N LEU A 239 -10.85 -17.54 -20.16
CA LEU A 239 -11.55 -16.58 -21.00
C LEU A 239 -10.91 -16.47 -22.39
N GLY A 240 -9.58 -16.48 -22.48
CA GLY A 240 -8.84 -16.41 -23.73
C GLY A 240 -9.10 -17.58 -24.65
N ARG A 241 -9.28 -18.78 -24.10
CA ARG A 241 -9.59 -19.99 -24.85
C ARG A 241 -11.04 -20.10 -25.27
N LYS A 242 -11.96 -19.64 -24.39
CA LYS A 242 -13.39 -19.81 -24.58
C LYS A 242 -14.01 -18.69 -25.41
N TYR A 243 -13.53 -17.48 -25.26
CA TYR A 243 -14.08 -16.26 -25.86
C TYR A 243 -13.03 -15.57 -26.74
N VAL A 244 -12.62 -16.28 -27.80
CA VAL A 244 -11.65 -15.78 -28.77
C VAL A 244 -12.21 -14.54 -29.49
N GLY A 245 -11.41 -13.46 -29.60
CA GLY A 245 -11.79 -12.23 -30.29
C GLY A 245 -12.61 -11.24 -29.47
N THR A 246 -13.05 -11.58 -28.26
CA THR A 246 -13.72 -10.61 -27.37
C THR A 246 -12.72 -9.78 -26.56
N LYS A 247 -13.14 -8.59 -26.12
CA LYS A 247 -12.36 -7.74 -25.21
C LYS A 247 -12.47 -8.31 -23.80
N ARG A 248 -11.44 -8.98 -23.32
CA ARG A 248 -11.40 -9.63 -22.00
C ARG A 248 -10.85 -8.76 -20.89
N PHE A 249 -10.17 -7.65 -21.25
CA PHE A 249 -9.59 -6.70 -20.31
C PHE A 249 -8.70 -7.34 -19.24
N GLY A 250 -7.75 -8.19 -19.69
CA GLY A 250 -6.87 -8.95 -18.81
C GLY A 250 -5.90 -8.09 -18.02
N LEU A 251 -5.33 -8.66 -16.97
CA LEU A 251 -4.27 -8.06 -16.15
C LEU A 251 -2.91 -8.18 -16.81
N ASP A 252 -2.64 -9.30 -17.48
CA ASP A 252 -1.43 -9.61 -18.24
C ASP A 252 -0.13 -9.09 -17.57
N GLY A 253 0.39 -9.84 -16.60
CA GLY A 253 1.59 -9.49 -15.82
C GLY A 253 1.30 -8.66 -14.56
N GLY A 254 0.05 -8.27 -14.31
CA GLY A 254 -0.39 -7.56 -13.10
C GLY A 254 -1.23 -8.42 -12.15
N GLU A 255 -1.15 -9.74 -12.21
CA GLU A 255 -1.99 -10.68 -11.45
C GLU A 255 -1.82 -10.54 -9.95
N SER A 256 -0.66 -10.06 -9.49
CA SER A 256 -0.41 -9.75 -8.07
C SER A 256 -1.31 -8.65 -7.50
N MET A 257 -2.01 -7.89 -8.37
CA MET A 257 -3.03 -6.93 -7.94
C MET A 257 -4.18 -7.63 -7.19
N ILE A 258 -4.53 -8.86 -7.57
CA ILE A 258 -5.65 -9.60 -6.97
C ILE A 258 -5.39 -9.87 -5.47
N PRO A 259 -4.29 -10.55 -5.07
CA PRO A 259 -4.01 -10.72 -3.64
C PRO A 259 -3.73 -9.39 -2.91
N ALA A 260 -3.20 -8.37 -3.59
CA ALA A 260 -2.99 -7.06 -3.00
C ALA A 260 -4.32 -6.38 -2.63
N LEU A 261 -5.29 -6.34 -3.54
CA LEU A 261 -6.63 -5.79 -3.27
C LEU A 261 -7.35 -6.56 -2.16
N GLU A 262 -7.27 -7.89 -2.17
CA GLU A 262 -7.85 -8.71 -1.12
C GLU A 262 -7.23 -8.40 0.25
N SER A 263 -5.92 -8.20 0.31
CA SER A 263 -5.22 -7.79 1.52
C SER A 263 -5.69 -6.40 2.00
N VAL A 264 -5.79 -5.42 1.10
CA VAL A 264 -6.29 -4.07 1.43
C VAL A 264 -7.70 -4.13 2.03
N ILE A 265 -8.61 -4.91 1.44
CA ILE A 265 -9.97 -5.08 1.95
C ILE A 265 -9.96 -5.68 3.36
N LYS A 266 -9.18 -6.75 3.55
CA LYS A 266 -9.11 -7.48 4.82
C LYS A 266 -8.51 -6.63 5.94
N TYR A 267 -7.38 -5.99 5.67
CA TYR A 267 -6.75 -5.10 6.66
C TYR A 267 -7.58 -3.86 6.93
N GLY A 268 -8.18 -3.26 5.89
CA GLY A 268 -9.09 -2.13 6.05
C GLY A 268 -10.27 -2.48 6.95
N GLY A 269 -10.92 -3.62 6.70
CA GLY A 269 -12.03 -4.11 7.53
C GLY A 269 -11.61 -4.37 8.97
N ALA A 270 -10.44 -5.00 9.19
CA ALA A 270 -9.89 -5.22 10.53
C ALA A 270 -9.56 -3.90 11.26
N ALA A 271 -9.17 -2.86 10.52
CA ALA A 271 -8.93 -1.52 11.03
C ALA A 271 -10.21 -0.67 11.22
N GLY A 272 -11.39 -1.22 10.95
CA GLY A 272 -12.67 -0.54 11.16
C GLY A 272 -13.21 0.21 9.93
N VAL A 273 -12.65 -0.02 8.75
CA VAL A 273 -13.20 0.51 7.49
C VAL A 273 -14.52 -0.22 7.19
N ASN A 274 -15.62 0.52 7.08
CA ASN A 274 -16.95 -0.03 6.85
C ASN A 274 -17.32 -0.08 5.37
N GLU A 275 -16.73 0.79 4.56
CA GLU A 275 -17.06 0.91 3.14
C GLU A 275 -15.81 1.15 2.31
N ILE A 276 -15.71 0.44 1.19
CA ILE A 276 -14.64 0.62 0.19
C ILE A 276 -15.28 0.78 -1.18
N VAL A 277 -15.00 1.90 -1.85
CA VAL A 277 -15.47 2.18 -3.20
C VAL A 277 -14.38 1.87 -4.21
N PHE A 278 -14.68 0.98 -5.17
CA PHE A 278 -13.74 0.62 -6.23
C PHE A 278 -14.01 1.42 -7.50
N GLY A 279 -13.07 2.29 -7.86
CA GLY A 279 -13.03 2.92 -9.17
C GLY A 279 -12.07 2.14 -10.07
N MET A 280 -12.59 1.54 -11.14
CA MET A 280 -11.80 0.72 -12.06
C MET A 280 -11.89 1.23 -13.49
N ALA A 281 -10.73 1.33 -14.17
CA ALA A 281 -10.69 1.35 -15.62
C ALA A 281 -11.05 -0.05 -16.17
N HIS A 282 -10.85 -0.30 -17.44
CA HIS A 282 -11.22 -1.60 -18.02
C HIS A 282 -10.18 -2.71 -17.74
N ARG A 283 -8.88 -2.40 -17.53
CA ARG A 283 -7.84 -3.41 -17.30
C ARG A 283 -8.11 -4.21 -16.03
N GLY A 284 -8.22 -5.52 -16.18
CA GLY A 284 -8.43 -6.46 -15.08
C GLY A 284 -9.80 -6.45 -14.42
N ARG A 285 -10.77 -5.66 -14.92
CA ARG A 285 -12.07 -5.52 -14.24
C ARG A 285 -12.83 -6.84 -14.08
N LEU A 286 -12.79 -7.73 -15.07
CA LEU A 286 -13.45 -9.03 -14.97
C LEU A 286 -12.79 -9.93 -13.94
N ASN A 287 -11.48 -9.83 -13.80
CA ASN A 287 -10.71 -10.55 -12.80
C ASN A 287 -11.03 -10.05 -11.38
N VAL A 288 -11.09 -8.73 -11.19
CA VAL A 288 -11.50 -8.14 -9.91
C VAL A 288 -12.92 -8.54 -9.54
N LEU A 289 -13.87 -8.46 -10.48
CA LEU A 289 -15.26 -8.88 -10.24
C LEU A 289 -15.35 -10.36 -9.83
N ALA A 290 -14.60 -11.25 -10.50
CA ALA A 290 -14.63 -12.69 -10.22
C ALA A 290 -13.88 -13.03 -8.92
N ASN A 291 -12.61 -12.64 -8.81
CA ASN A 291 -11.68 -13.15 -7.80
C ASN A 291 -11.57 -12.27 -6.54
N VAL A 292 -11.93 -10.99 -6.60
CA VAL A 292 -11.95 -10.09 -5.44
C VAL A 292 -13.38 -9.89 -4.94
N MET A 293 -14.31 -9.53 -5.83
CA MET A 293 -15.70 -9.24 -5.47
C MET A 293 -16.58 -10.50 -5.38
N ALA A 294 -16.05 -11.65 -5.78
CA ALA A 294 -16.79 -12.93 -5.79
C ALA A 294 -18.12 -12.88 -6.55
N LYS A 295 -18.20 -12.05 -7.62
CA LYS A 295 -19.38 -12.00 -8.48
C LYS A 295 -19.60 -13.38 -9.11
N PRO A 296 -20.80 -13.96 -9.03
CA PRO A 296 -21.04 -15.28 -9.61
C PRO A 296 -20.71 -15.33 -11.10
N LEU A 297 -19.90 -16.32 -11.52
CA LEU A 297 -19.43 -16.43 -12.90
C LEU A 297 -20.58 -16.52 -13.91
N ARG A 298 -21.69 -17.18 -13.55
CA ARG A 298 -22.88 -17.23 -14.37
C ARG A 298 -23.46 -15.85 -14.71
N VAL A 299 -23.32 -14.88 -13.81
CA VAL A 299 -23.76 -13.51 -14.03
C VAL A 299 -22.82 -12.79 -14.98
N ILE A 300 -21.50 -12.97 -14.78
CA ILE A 300 -20.49 -12.39 -15.68
C ILE A 300 -20.64 -12.91 -17.13
N PHE A 301 -21.03 -14.17 -17.30
CA PHE A 301 -21.21 -14.76 -18.63
C PHE A 301 -22.56 -14.42 -19.26
N HIS A 302 -23.52 -13.97 -18.49
CA HIS A 302 -24.84 -13.57 -19.00
C HIS A 302 -24.83 -12.12 -19.50
N GLU A 303 -24.03 -11.25 -18.86
CA GLU A 303 -23.83 -9.85 -19.28
C GLU A 303 -22.96 -9.74 -20.56
#